data_ddb74f42613b99994ccfd87f838d7f8d
#
_entry.id   ddb74f42613b99994ccfd87f838d7f8d
#
_cell.length_a   1.000
_cell.length_b   1.000
_cell.length_c   1.000
_cell.angle_alpha   90.00
_cell.angle_beta   90.00
_cell.angle_gamma   90.00
#
_symmetry.space_group_name_H-M   'P 1'
#
loop_
_entity.id
_entity.type
_entity.pdbx_description
1 polymer ?
#
loop_
_entity_poly.entity_id
_entity_poly.type
_entity_poly.pdbx_seq_one_letter_code
_entity_poly.pdbx_strand_id
1 'polypeptide(L)'
;EQSFAQNRPRALIQMATGAGKTFTAITAVYRLLKYAKINRVLFLVDTKGLGEQAEREFLAYRPNDDNRSFPEIYGVRRLKSSYIPQDVQVCISTIQRMYSILKGEELDESAEETSFNELTSADRQAAKEVVYNEKYPPEFFDCIIIDECHRSIYNVWQQVLDYFDAFLIGLTATPDKRTFAFFNENVVSEYSREQAIIDGVNVGEDIFLIETQVTKSGAHIMKQVIECRNRLSREKRWKQLDEDVDYQPTQLDRDIVNPSQIRMVIRTFRDNLFTTLFP
;
A
#
# COMPACT_ATOMS: atom_id res chain seq x y z
N GLU A 1 -8.65 -16.86 -13.85
CA GLU A 1 -8.47 -18.10 -14.62
C GLU A 1 -8.52 -17.84 -16.13
N GLN A 2 -9.61 -17.25 -16.68
CA GLN A 2 -9.76 -17.00 -18.12
C GLN A 2 -8.61 -16.16 -18.71
N SER A 3 -8.16 -15.12 -18.01
CA SER A 3 -7.04 -14.27 -18.42
C SER A 3 -5.76 -15.09 -18.63
N PHE A 4 -5.43 -15.97 -17.71
CA PHE A 4 -4.24 -16.83 -17.79
C PHE A 4 -4.37 -17.88 -18.89
N ALA A 5 -5.57 -18.47 -19.07
CA ALA A 5 -5.85 -19.40 -20.17
C ALA A 5 -5.70 -18.74 -21.56
N GLN A 6 -5.85 -17.41 -21.63
CA GLN A 6 -5.63 -16.59 -22.84
C GLN A 6 -4.19 -16.08 -22.97
N ASN A 7 -3.26 -16.61 -22.16
CA ASN A 7 -1.86 -16.19 -22.12
C ASN A 7 -1.67 -14.69 -21.82
N ARG A 8 -2.51 -14.14 -20.93
CA ARG A 8 -2.39 -12.78 -20.41
C ARG A 8 -1.83 -12.86 -18.98
N PRO A 9 -0.50 -12.76 -18.82
CA PRO A 9 0.17 -13.11 -17.56
C PRO A 9 -0.04 -12.09 -16.44
N ARG A 10 -0.53 -10.90 -16.75
CA ARG A 10 -0.78 -9.82 -15.77
C ARG A 10 -2.27 -9.52 -15.72
N ALA A 11 -2.85 -9.53 -14.52
CA ALA A 11 -4.26 -9.27 -14.29
C ALA A 11 -4.44 -8.28 -13.12
N LEU A 12 -5.34 -7.31 -13.29
CA LEU A 12 -5.67 -6.32 -12.27
C LEU A 12 -7.08 -6.56 -11.75
N ILE A 13 -7.21 -6.57 -10.43
CA ILE A 13 -8.49 -6.58 -9.71
C ILE A 13 -8.62 -5.23 -9.01
N GLN A 14 -9.57 -4.43 -9.43
CA GLN A 14 -9.92 -3.17 -8.80
C GLN A 14 -11.09 -3.40 -7.85
N MET A 15 -10.91 -3.11 -6.56
CA MET A 15 -11.97 -3.23 -5.56
C MET A 15 -11.88 -2.11 -4.53
N ALA A 16 -13.01 -1.55 -4.19
CA ALA A 16 -13.12 -0.52 -3.15
C ALA A 16 -12.50 -0.96 -1.83
N THR A 17 -11.99 -0.01 -1.06
CA THR A 17 -11.49 -0.27 0.30
C THR A 17 -12.63 -0.84 1.16
N GLY A 18 -12.35 -1.86 1.99
CA GLY A 18 -13.37 -2.51 2.82
C GLY A 18 -14.28 -3.50 2.08
N ALA A 19 -14.17 -3.64 0.76
CA ALA A 19 -15.01 -4.52 -0.04
C ALA A 19 -14.55 -5.99 -0.09
N GLY A 20 -13.62 -6.41 0.76
CA GLY A 20 -13.16 -7.79 0.84
C GLY A 20 -12.04 -8.17 -0.14
N LYS A 21 -11.14 -7.23 -0.50
CA LYS A 21 -9.99 -7.50 -1.39
C LYS A 21 -9.21 -8.74 -0.98
N THR A 22 -8.79 -8.83 0.28
CA THR A 22 -8.00 -9.96 0.78
C THR A 22 -8.78 -11.28 0.68
N PHE A 23 -10.06 -11.28 1.03
CA PHE A 23 -10.92 -12.47 0.87
C PHE A 23 -11.01 -12.92 -0.59
N THR A 24 -11.18 -11.97 -1.51
CA THR A 24 -11.22 -12.25 -2.96
C THR A 24 -9.89 -12.81 -3.44
N ALA A 25 -8.77 -12.25 -2.97
CA ALA A 25 -7.43 -12.75 -3.28
C ALA A 25 -7.22 -14.19 -2.76
N ILE A 26 -7.58 -14.48 -1.51
CA ILE A 26 -7.47 -15.83 -0.93
C ILE A 26 -8.33 -16.83 -1.70
N THR A 27 -9.54 -16.43 -2.08
CA THR A 27 -10.42 -17.24 -2.92
C THR A 27 -9.79 -17.53 -4.29
N ALA A 28 -9.16 -16.52 -4.91
CA ALA A 28 -8.44 -16.69 -6.16
C ALA A 28 -7.25 -17.65 -5.99
N VAL A 29 -6.45 -17.51 -4.94
CA VAL A 29 -5.34 -18.43 -4.61
C VAL A 29 -5.84 -19.86 -4.47
N TYR A 30 -6.90 -20.07 -3.67
CA TYR A 30 -7.50 -21.41 -3.51
C TYR A 30 -7.89 -22.03 -4.85
N ARG A 31 -8.57 -21.28 -5.70
CA ARG A 31 -9.00 -21.74 -7.02
C ARG A 31 -7.83 -22.01 -7.96
N LEU A 32 -6.80 -21.17 -7.95
CA LEU A 32 -5.60 -21.36 -8.76
C LEU A 32 -4.84 -22.62 -8.36
N LEU A 33 -4.64 -22.84 -7.06
CA LEU A 33 -4.01 -24.05 -6.54
C LEU A 33 -4.83 -25.32 -6.87
N LYS A 34 -6.17 -25.23 -6.75
CA LYS A 34 -7.04 -26.40 -6.94
C LYS A 34 -7.28 -26.76 -8.41
N TYR A 35 -7.42 -25.76 -9.30
CA TYR A 35 -7.93 -25.97 -10.65
C TYR A 35 -6.97 -25.55 -11.78
N ALA A 36 -5.97 -24.72 -11.50
CA ALA A 36 -5.11 -24.13 -12.54
C ALA A 36 -3.68 -24.71 -12.57
N LYS A 37 -3.42 -25.80 -11.83
CA LYS A 37 -2.09 -26.42 -11.71
C LYS A 37 -0.99 -25.47 -11.22
N ILE A 38 -1.36 -24.42 -10.51
CA ILE A 38 -0.43 -23.56 -9.78
C ILE A 38 0.00 -24.32 -8.53
N ASN A 39 1.28 -24.41 -8.27
CA ASN A 39 1.82 -25.15 -7.11
C ASN A 39 2.32 -24.21 -6.01
N ARG A 40 2.80 -23.01 -6.41
CA ARG A 40 3.44 -22.10 -5.47
C ARG A 40 3.05 -20.65 -5.75
N VAL A 41 2.54 -19.99 -4.72
CA VAL A 41 2.06 -18.60 -4.76
C VAL A 41 2.85 -17.74 -3.79
N LEU A 42 3.30 -16.58 -4.26
CA LEU A 42 3.82 -15.51 -3.43
C LEU A 42 2.74 -14.43 -3.23
N PHE A 43 2.37 -14.16 -1.99
CA PHE A 43 1.46 -13.08 -1.63
C PHE A 43 2.26 -11.91 -1.07
N LEU A 44 2.37 -10.83 -1.84
CA LEU A 44 3.14 -9.64 -1.51
C LEU A 44 2.26 -8.56 -0.89
N VAL A 45 2.76 -7.99 0.18
CA VAL A 45 2.14 -6.88 0.93
C VAL A 45 3.13 -5.73 1.12
N ASP A 46 2.60 -4.52 1.42
CA ASP A 46 3.42 -3.32 1.60
C ASP A 46 4.13 -3.28 2.96
N THR A 47 3.47 -3.77 4.02
CA THR A 47 4.02 -3.70 5.39
C THR A 47 3.87 -5.00 6.16
N LYS A 48 4.68 -5.18 7.22
CA LYS A 48 4.61 -6.31 8.14
C LYS A 48 3.21 -6.51 8.74
N GLY A 49 2.56 -5.42 9.16
CA GLY A 49 1.22 -5.47 9.73
C GLY A 49 0.17 -6.02 8.76
N LEU A 50 0.25 -5.63 7.47
CA LEU A 50 -0.61 -6.19 6.42
C LEU A 50 -0.30 -7.67 6.18
N GLY A 51 0.97 -8.09 6.27
CA GLY A 51 1.36 -9.50 6.19
C GLY A 51 0.79 -10.33 7.33
N GLU A 52 0.76 -9.81 8.54
CA GLU A 52 0.14 -10.46 9.70
C GLU A 52 -1.38 -10.56 9.57
N GLN A 53 -2.01 -9.54 9.03
CA GLN A 53 -3.44 -9.57 8.73
C GLN A 53 -3.74 -10.62 7.66
N ALA A 54 -3.02 -10.63 6.54
CA ALA A 54 -3.20 -11.60 5.48
C ALA A 54 -3.00 -13.05 5.99
N GLU A 55 -1.97 -13.29 6.81
CA GLU A 55 -1.73 -14.60 7.43
C GLU A 55 -2.95 -15.05 8.25
N ARG A 56 -3.51 -14.18 9.11
CA ARG A 56 -4.72 -14.50 9.89
C ARG A 56 -5.92 -14.81 9.00
N GLU A 57 -6.11 -14.05 7.93
CA GLU A 57 -7.22 -14.25 6.99
C GLU A 57 -7.08 -15.58 6.22
N PHE A 58 -5.86 -15.93 5.77
CA PHE A 58 -5.60 -17.26 5.18
C PHE A 58 -5.88 -18.40 6.15
N LEU A 59 -5.46 -18.25 7.41
CA LEU A 59 -5.67 -19.29 8.44
C LEU A 59 -7.17 -19.47 8.79
N ALA A 60 -7.95 -18.40 8.69
CA ALA A 60 -9.38 -18.43 8.98
C ALA A 60 -10.25 -18.81 7.78
N TYR A 61 -9.70 -18.78 6.56
CA TYR A 61 -10.48 -19.00 5.34
C TYR A 61 -10.96 -20.44 5.22
N ARG A 62 -12.25 -20.59 4.89
CA ARG A 62 -12.89 -21.87 4.56
C ARG A 62 -13.53 -21.77 3.18
N PRO A 63 -13.12 -22.61 2.22
CA PRO A 63 -13.73 -22.61 0.90
C PRO A 63 -15.16 -23.15 0.95
N ASN A 64 -16.02 -22.71 0.04
CA ASN A 64 -17.43 -23.13 0.00
C ASN A 64 -17.61 -24.60 -0.45
N ASP A 65 -16.61 -25.16 -1.09
CA ASP A 65 -16.64 -26.51 -1.70
C ASP A 65 -15.75 -27.52 -0.96
N ASP A 66 -15.23 -27.15 0.23
CA ASP A 66 -14.46 -28.02 1.12
C ASP A 66 -14.73 -27.64 2.58
N ASN A 67 -14.98 -28.62 3.44
CA ASN A 67 -15.25 -28.38 4.86
C ASN A 67 -13.99 -28.05 5.67
N ARG A 68 -12.81 -28.30 5.11
CA ARG A 68 -11.53 -28.01 5.75
C ARG A 68 -11.19 -26.52 5.61
N SER A 69 -10.45 -25.99 6.58
CA SER A 69 -9.85 -24.67 6.47
C SER A 69 -8.70 -24.66 5.45
N PHE A 70 -8.34 -23.50 4.94
CA PHE A 70 -7.26 -23.37 3.95
C PHE A 70 -5.96 -24.03 4.41
N PRO A 71 -5.48 -23.83 5.68
CA PRO A 71 -4.22 -24.47 6.14
C PRO A 71 -4.29 -25.98 6.32
N GLU A 72 -5.49 -26.58 6.35
CA GLU A 72 -5.66 -28.04 6.34
C GLU A 72 -5.55 -28.64 4.94
N ILE A 73 -5.63 -27.80 3.90
CA ILE A 73 -5.56 -28.21 2.48
C ILE A 73 -4.20 -27.83 1.89
N TYR A 74 -3.73 -26.61 2.15
CA TYR A 74 -2.51 -26.02 1.59
C TYR A 74 -1.66 -25.36 2.67
N GLY A 75 -0.35 -25.57 2.63
CA GLY A 75 0.59 -24.91 3.53
C GLY A 75 0.66 -23.41 3.28
N VAL A 76 0.54 -22.63 4.36
CA VAL A 76 0.69 -21.17 4.34
C VAL A 76 1.79 -20.76 5.31
N ARG A 77 2.67 -19.88 4.89
CA ARG A 77 3.75 -19.37 5.74
C ARG A 77 4.06 -17.92 5.46
N ARG A 78 4.04 -17.09 6.49
CA ARG A 78 4.62 -15.75 6.43
C ARG A 78 6.14 -15.85 6.60
N LEU A 79 6.89 -15.22 5.69
CA LEU A 79 8.35 -15.20 5.72
C LEU A 79 8.83 -14.21 6.80
N LYS A 80 9.63 -14.71 7.73
CA LYS A 80 10.21 -13.93 8.86
C LYS A 80 11.74 -13.91 8.82
N SER A 81 12.36 -14.67 7.92
CA SER A 81 13.80 -14.79 7.75
C SER A 81 14.15 -14.79 6.27
N SER A 82 15.44 -14.88 5.95
CA SER A 82 15.94 -15.00 4.58
C SER A 82 15.74 -16.38 3.94
N TYR A 83 14.99 -17.29 4.61
CA TYR A 83 14.68 -18.64 4.11
C TYR A 83 13.23 -18.74 3.64
N ILE A 84 13.05 -19.26 2.40
CA ILE A 84 11.73 -19.61 1.86
C ILE A 84 11.53 -21.11 1.96
N PRO A 85 10.53 -21.61 2.72
CA PRO A 85 10.23 -23.03 2.81
C PRO A 85 9.82 -23.61 1.45
N GLN A 86 10.32 -24.82 1.14
CA GLN A 86 10.01 -25.48 -0.14
C GLN A 86 8.73 -26.31 -0.10
N ASP A 87 8.23 -26.60 1.08
CA ASP A 87 7.09 -27.50 1.36
C ASP A 87 5.75 -26.76 1.52
N VAL A 88 5.73 -25.43 1.38
CA VAL A 88 4.51 -24.62 1.48
C VAL A 88 4.05 -24.10 0.12
N GLN A 89 2.73 -24.05 -0.08
CA GLN A 89 2.13 -23.59 -1.31
C GLN A 89 1.96 -22.07 -1.36
N VAL A 90 1.77 -21.42 -0.21
CA VAL A 90 1.57 -19.97 -0.12
C VAL A 90 2.60 -19.34 0.81
N CYS A 91 3.44 -18.50 0.26
CA CYS A 91 4.37 -17.65 1.00
C CYS A 91 3.84 -16.23 1.07
N ILE A 92 3.70 -15.67 2.26
CA ILE A 92 3.33 -14.26 2.50
C ILE A 92 4.59 -13.49 2.85
N SER A 93 4.86 -12.40 2.15
CA SER A 93 6.07 -11.59 2.35
C SER A 93 5.80 -10.11 2.13
N THR A 94 6.56 -9.27 2.81
CA THR A 94 6.72 -7.89 2.35
C THR A 94 7.64 -7.87 1.13
N ILE A 95 7.48 -6.85 0.29
CA ILE A 95 8.33 -6.72 -0.89
C ILE A 95 9.78 -6.43 -0.50
N GLN A 96 10.01 -5.70 0.61
CA GLN A 96 11.33 -5.42 1.18
C GLN A 96 12.05 -6.72 1.56
N ARG A 97 11.36 -7.61 2.26
CA ARG A 97 11.93 -8.91 2.64
C ARG A 97 12.23 -9.76 1.43
N MET A 98 11.33 -9.81 0.45
CA MET A 98 11.56 -10.59 -0.77
C MET A 98 12.81 -10.10 -1.52
N TYR A 99 12.97 -8.77 -1.64
CA TYR A 99 14.14 -8.15 -2.22
C TYR A 99 15.44 -8.52 -1.47
N SER A 100 15.44 -8.47 -0.12
CA SER A 100 16.58 -8.88 0.70
C SER A 100 16.92 -10.37 0.54
N ILE A 101 15.90 -11.24 0.47
CA ILE A 101 16.09 -12.68 0.25
C ILE A 101 16.78 -12.93 -1.09
N LEU A 102 16.33 -12.29 -2.17
CA LEU A 102 16.94 -12.44 -3.49
C LEU A 102 18.40 -11.97 -3.51
N LYS A 103 18.74 -10.98 -2.70
CA LYS A 103 20.12 -10.51 -2.54
C LYS A 103 20.98 -11.35 -1.60
N GLY A 104 20.38 -12.26 -0.84
CA GLY A 104 21.09 -12.98 0.21
C GLY A 104 21.48 -12.12 1.42
N GLU A 105 20.77 -11.01 1.63
CA GLU A 105 20.96 -10.09 2.75
C GLU A 105 19.93 -10.38 3.86
N GLU A 106 20.29 -10.16 5.12
CA GLU A 106 19.33 -10.17 6.21
C GLU A 106 18.65 -8.80 6.33
N LEU A 107 17.35 -8.81 6.56
CA LEU A 107 16.54 -7.61 6.76
C LEU A 107 16.12 -7.51 8.22
N ASP A 108 16.37 -6.34 8.83
CA ASP A 108 15.82 -6.02 10.15
C ASP A 108 14.29 -5.91 10.06
N GLU A 109 13.58 -6.50 11.03
CA GLU A 109 12.12 -6.49 11.04
C GLU A 109 11.51 -5.07 11.11
N SER A 110 12.23 -4.12 11.68
CA SER A 110 11.78 -2.72 11.75
C SER A 110 11.69 -2.06 10.36
N ALA A 111 12.48 -2.51 9.40
CA ALA A 111 12.44 -2.00 8.03
C ALA A 111 11.15 -2.40 7.29
N GLU A 112 10.46 -3.45 7.74
CA GLU A 112 9.18 -3.90 7.17
C GLU A 112 7.97 -3.14 7.73
N GLU A 113 8.13 -2.34 8.77
CA GLU A 113 7.05 -1.52 9.36
C GLU A 113 6.78 -0.25 8.56
N THR A 114 7.79 0.23 7.83
CA THR A 114 7.71 1.47 7.06
C THR A 114 7.19 1.19 5.65
N SER A 115 6.12 1.89 5.27
CA SER A 115 5.64 1.84 3.88
C SER A 115 6.69 2.43 2.93
N PHE A 116 6.78 1.85 1.73
CA PHE A 116 7.71 2.31 0.69
C PHE A 116 7.58 3.81 0.36
N ASN A 117 6.39 4.37 0.47
CA ASN A 117 6.15 5.79 0.19
C ASN A 117 6.86 6.73 1.19
N GLU A 118 7.28 6.20 2.34
CA GLU A 118 7.98 6.95 3.39
C GLU A 118 9.50 6.89 3.25
N LEU A 119 10.04 6.03 2.37
CA LEU A 119 11.48 5.93 2.11
C LEU A 119 11.99 7.16 1.37
N THR A 120 13.17 7.61 1.77
CA THR A 120 13.80 8.80 1.16
C THR A 120 14.33 8.52 -0.25
N SER A 121 14.55 9.57 -1.04
CA SER A 121 15.14 9.45 -2.38
C SER A 121 16.56 8.87 -2.36
N ALA A 122 17.29 9.03 -1.25
CA ALA A 122 18.62 8.44 -1.06
C ALA A 122 18.57 6.91 -0.91
N ASP A 123 17.58 6.40 -0.15
CA ASP A 123 17.38 4.95 0.02
C ASP A 123 17.00 4.28 -1.30
N ARG A 124 16.28 4.99 -2.17
CA ARG A 124 15.91 4.51 -3.51
C ARG A 124 17.08 4.43 -4.49
N GLN A 125 18.04 5.34 -4.39
CA GLN A 125 19.24 5.37 -5.25
C GLN A 125 20.31 4.34 -4.84
N ALA A 126 20.32 3.91 -3.58
CA ALA A 126 21.28 2.92 -3.06
C ALA A 126 20.92 1.47 -3.42
N ALA A 127 19.78 1.23 -4.04
CA ALA A 127 19.31 -0.11 -4.35
C ALA A 127 20.10 -0.72 -5.51
N LYS A 128 20.78 -1.83 -5.22
CA LYS A 128 21.52 -2.64 -6.20
C LYS A 128 20.56 -3.50 -7.02
N GLU A 129 20.95 -3.88 -8.22
CA GLU A 129 20.16 -4.79 -9.06
C GLU A 129 20.02 -6.18 -8.44
N VAL A 130 18.85 -6.81 -8.65
CA VAL A 130 18.60 -8.22 -8.30
C VAL A 130 19.31 -9.09 -9.33
N VAL A 131 20.18 -9.99 -8.87
CA VAL A 131 20.91 -10.95 -9.72
C VAL A 131 20.33 -12.35 -9.51
N TYR A 132 20.68 -13.27 -10.42
CA TYR A 132 20.23 -14.66 -10.34
C TYR A 132 20.58 -15.30 -8.99
N ASN A 133 19.62 -15.96 -8.39
CA ASN A 133 19.74 -16.66 -7.11
C ASN A 133 19.45 -18.17 -7.30
N GLU A 134 20.46 -19.00 -7.15
CA GLU A 134 20.34 -20.47 -7.37
C GLU A 134 19.35 -21.14 -6.41
N LYS A 135 19.14 -20.59 -5.20
CA LYS A 135 18.21 -21.14 -4.21
C LYS A 135 16.77 -20.84 -4.56
N TYR A 136 16.53 -19.72 -5.21
CA TYR A 136 15.22 -19.22 -5.57
C TYR A 136 15.24 -18.75 -7.02
N PRO A 137 15.27 -19.69 -7.98
CA PRO A 137 15.35 -19.35 -9.40
C PRO A 137 14.05 -18.65 -9.89
N PRO A 138 14.06 -18.01 -11.09
CA PRO A 138 12.91 -17.29 -11.62
C PRO A 138 11.59 -18.07 -11.65
N GLU A 139 11.64 -19.39 -11.86
CA GLU A 139 10.49 -20.30 -11.88
C GLU A 139 10.05 -20.77 -10.49
N PHE A 140 10.60 -20.22 -9.41
CA PHE A 140 10.30 -20.66 -8.04
C PHE A 140 8.85 -20.44 -7.62
N PHE A 141 8.22 -19.38 -8.11
CA PHE A 141 6.80 -19.10 -7.91
C PHE A 141 6.06 -19.13 -9.25
N ASP A 142 4.91 -19.80 -9.30
CA ASP A 142 4.05 -19.82 -10.48
C ASP A 142 3.13 -18.59 -10.55
N CYS A 143 2.80 -18.00 -9.42
CA CYS A 143 1.90 -16.84 -9.33
C CYS A 143 2.31 -15.89 -8.20
N ILE A 144 2.26 -14.60 -8.46
CA ILE A 144 2.47 -13.55 -7.47
C ILE A 144 1.21 -12.72 -7.36
N ILE A 145 0.69 -12.61 -6.14
CA ILE A 145 -0.42 -11.71 -5.80
C ILE A 145 0.14 -10.50 -5.07
N ILE A 146 -0.24 -9.31 -5.50
CA ILE A 146 0.30 -8.07 -5.00
C ILE A 146 -0.85 -7.25 -4.41
N ASP A 147 -0.92 -7.18 -3.08
CA ASP A 147 -1.90 -6.33 -2.41
C ASP A 147 -1.43 -4.88 -2.42
N GLU A 148 -2.38 -3.95 -2.57
CA GLU A 148 -2.14 -2.52 -2.77
C GLU A 148 -1.07 -2.26 -3.86
N CYS A 149 -1.20 -2.95 -5.00
CA CYS A 149 -0.19 -3.02 -6.05
C CYS A 149 0.25 -1.66 -6.59
N HIS A 150 -0.62 -0.63 -6.53
CA HIS A 150 -0.28 0.73 -6.94
C HIS A 150 0.91 1.33 -6.17
N ARG A 151 1.32 0.72 -5.04
CA ARG A 151 2.48 1.13 -4.24
C ARG A 151 3.76 0.37 -4.58
N SER A 152 3.63 -0.88 -5.04
CA SER A 152 4.72 -1.85 -5.10
C SER A 152 5.27 -2.12 -6.51
N ILE A 153 4.57 -1.69 -7.56
CA ILE A 153 4.93 -1.99 -8.96
C ILE A 153 5.95 -1.03 -9.57
N TYR A 154 6.56 -0.14 -8.78
CA TYR A 154 7.47 0.90 -9.29
C TYR A 154 8.87 0.78 -8.71
N ASN A 155 9.82 1.37 -9.43
CA ASN A 155 11.20 1.54 -9.01
C ASN A 155 11.90 0.20 -8.68
N VAL A 156 12.60 0.18 -7.56
CA VAL A 156 13.39 -0.97 -7.10
C VAL A 156 12.57 -2.23 -6.90
N TRP A 157 11.32 -2.08 -6.47
CA TRP A 157 10.43 -3.22 -6.19
C TRP A 157 9.95 -3.92 -7.44
N GLN A 158 9.88 -3.22 -8.55
CA GLN A 158 9.59 -3.83 -9.85
C GLN A 158 10.59 -4.93 -10.18
N GLN A 159 11.86 -4.79 -9.77
CA GLN A 159 12.89 -5.81 -9.98
C GLN A 159 12.52 -7.17 -9.36
N VAL A 160 11.84 -7.18 -8.20
CA VAL A 160 11.36 -8.42 -7.57
C VAL A 160 10.28 -9.06 -8.43
N LEU A 161 9.37 -8.26 -9.00
CA LEU A 161 8.29 -8.76 -9.84
C LEU A 161 8.79 -9.22 -11.21
N ASP A 162 9.78 -8.54 -11.77
CA ASP A 162 10.37 -8.87 -13.07
C ASP A 162 11.38 -10.03 -12.96
N TYR A 163 11.85 -10.34 -11.74
CA TYR A 163 12.77 -11.45 -11.50
C TYR A 163 12.08 -12.81 -11.68
N PHE A 164 10.85 -12.98 -11.21
CA PHE A 164 10.13 -14.24 -11.28
C PHE A 164 9.36 -14.39 -12.59
N ASP A 165 9.48 -15.56 -13.22
CA ASP A 165 8.65 -15.95 -14.36
C ASP A 165 7.30 -16.48 -13.86
N ALA A 166 6.47 -15.57 -13.38
CA ALA A 166 5.22 -15.86 -12.71
C ALA A 166 4.03 -15.07 -13.27
N PHE A 167 2.83 -15.62 -13.14
CA PHE A 167 1.61 -14.86 -13.35
C PHE A 167 1.44 -13.79 -12.26
N LEU A 168 1.09 -12.56 -12.64
CA LEU A 168 0.92 -11.45 -11.70
C LEU A 168 -0.57 -11.08 -11.56
N ILE A 169 -1.04 -11.01 -10.31
CA ILE A 169 -2.37 -10.52 -9.98
C ILE A 169 -2.22 -9.32 -9.03
N GLY A 170 -2.57 -8.12 -9.50
CA GLY A 170 -2.60 -6.93 -8.67
C GLY A 170 -3.98 -6.68 -8.08
N LEU A 171 -4.02 -6.30 -6.80
CA LEU A 171 -5.23 -5.79 -6.13
C LEU A 171 -5.01 -4.34 -5.71
N THR A 172 -5.98 -3.50 -5.98
CA THR A 172 -5.96 -2.10 -5.53
C THR A 172 -7.37 -1.50 -5.51
N ALA A 173 -7.58 -0.52 -4.65
CA ALA A 173 -8.79 0.29 -4.66
C ALA A 173 -8.63 1.53 -5.56
N THR A 174 -7.40 2.00 -5.77
CA THR A 174 -7.09 3.28 -6.39
C THR A 174 -6.00 3.13 -7.45
N PRO A 175 -6.28 2.44 -8.57
CA PRO A 175 -5.31 2.33 -9.66
C PRO A 175 -5.07 3.70 -10.31
N ASP A 176 -3.82 4.00 -10.63
CA ASP A 176 -3.45 5.13 -11.47
C ASP A 176 -3.14 4.68 -12.91
N LYS A 177 -2.86 5.63 -13.81
CA LYS A 177 -2.54 5.31 -15.22
C LYS A 177 -1.34 4.35 -15.35
N ARG A 178 -0.36 4.44 -14.45
CA ARG A 178 0.83 3.58 -14.46
C ARG A 178 0.47 2.16 -14.01
N THR A 179 -0.44 2.05 -13.03
CA THR A 179 -0.97 0.75 -12.58
C THR A 179 -1.66 0.03 -13.74
N PHE A 180 -2.55 0.70 -14.45
CA PHE A 180 -3.19 0.12 -15.65
C PHE A 180 -2.17 -0.30 -16.70
N ALA A 181 -1.19 0.55 -17.01
CA ALA A 181 -0.15 0.25 -17.97
C ALA A 181 0.69 -0.97 -17.58
N PHE A 182 1.09 -1.08 -16.28
CA PHE A 182 1.86 -2.23 -15.78
C PHE A 182 1.10 -3.55 -15.95
N PHE A 183 -0.22 -3.56 -15.75
CA PHE A 183 -1.06 -4.74 -15.95
C PHE A 183 -1.63 -4.87 -17.37
N ASN A 184 -1.05 -4.14 -18.35
CA ASN A 184 -1.47 -4.17 -19.77
C ASN A 184 -2.98 -3.91 -19.94
N GLU A 185 -3.55 -3.01 -19.12
CA GLU A 185 -4.98 -2.68 -19.08
C GLU A 185 -5.90 -3.89 -18.88
N ASN A 186 -5.35 -5.01 -18.40
CA ASN A 186 -6.09 -6.25 -18.18
C ASN A 186 -6.83 -6.25 -16.84
N VAL A 187 -7.87 -5.45 -16.74
CA VAL A 187 -8.77 -5.43 -15.58
C VAL A 187 -9.73 -6.61 -15.68
N VAL A 188 -9.58 -7.58 -14.79
CA VAL A 188 -10.38 -8.83 -14.80
C VAL A 188 -11.59 -8.77 -13.87
N SER A 189 -11.60 -7.82 -12.94
CA SER A 189 -12.71 -7.53 -12.05
C SER A 189 -12.65 -6.08 -11.60
N GLU A 190 -13.80 -5.42 -11.61
CA GLU A 190 -13.97 -4.06 -11.12
C GLU A 190 -15.17 -4.02 -10.16
N TYR A 191 -14.93 -3.54 -8.94
CA TYR A 191 -15.94 -3.24 -7.95
C TYR A 191 -15.67 -1.86 -7.38
N SER A 192 -16.29 -0.87 -8.00
CA SER A 192 -16.02 0.54 -7.71
C SER A 192 -16.55 0.95 -6.33
N ARG A 193 -16.08 2.10 -5.84
CA ARG A 193 -16.58 2.67 -4.60
C ARG A 193 -18.07 3.01 -4.67
N GLU A 194 -18.52 3.54 -5.80
CA GLU A 194 -19.91 3.90 -6.06
C GLU A 194 -20.78 2.65 -5.97
N GLN A 195 -20.35 1.54 -6.59
CA GLN A 195 -21.06 0.27 -6.50
C GLN A 195 -21.10 -0.26 -5.06
N ALA A 196 -19.99 -0.15 -4.33
CA ALA A 196 -19.91 -0.57 -2.93
C ALA A 196 -20.83 0.24 -2.00
N ILE A 197 -21.07 1.52 -2.32
CA ILE A 197 -22.06 2.37 -1.61
C ILE A 197 -23.48 1.95 -1.97
N ILE A 198 -23.78 1.72 -3.25
CA ILE A 198 -25.11 1.25 -3.70
C ILE A 198 -25.47 -0.07 -3.04
N ASP A 199 -24.51 -1.00 -2.95
CA ASP A 199 -24.70 -2.32 -2.36
C ASP A 199 -24.72 -2.29 -0.80
N GLY A 200 -24.50 -1.11 -0.18
CA GLY A 200 -24.48 -0.95 1.28
C GLY A 200 -23.24 -1.54 1.96
N VAL A 201 -22.20 -1.88 1.20
CA VAL A 201 -20.90 -2.36 1.72
C VAL A 201 -20.08 -1.19 2.26
N ASN A 202 -20.12 -0.05 1.57
CA ASN A 202 -19.50 1.19 1.99
C ASN A 202 -20.55 2.27 2.26
N VAL A 203 -20.16 3.28 3.04
CA VAL A 203 -21.00 4.46 3.28
C VAL A 203 -20.56 5.59 2.35
N GLY A 204 -21.51 6.42 1.97
CA GLY A 204 -21.22 7.68 1.30
C GLY A 204 -20.46 8.64 2.22
N GLU A 205 -19.93 9.70 1.64
CA GLU A 205 -19.25 10.76 2.38
C GLU A 205 -19.76 12.12 1.92
N ASP A 206 -19.86 13.03 2.89
CA ASP A 206 -20.03 14.46 2.66
C ASP A 206 -18.72 15.17 2.94
N ILE A 207 -18.27 16.00 2.01
CA ILE A 207 -17.01 16.73 2.15
C ILE A 207 -17.31 18.17 2.56
N PHE A 208 -16.90 18.55 3.76
CA PHE A 208 -17.02 19.90 4.29
C PHE A 208 -15.65 20.59 4.26
N LEU A 209 -15.58 21.73 3.60
CA LEU A 209 -14.38 22.54 3.51
C LEU A 209 -14.44 23.70 4.50
N ILE A 210 -13.45 23.82 5.37
CA ILE A 210 -13.27 24.98 6.24
C ILE A 210 -12.27 25.89 5.57
N GLU A 211 -12.77 26.95 4.92
CA GLU A 211 -11.94 27.95 4.29
C GLU A 211 -11.65 29.11 5.23
N THR A 212 -10.41 29.51 5.29
CA THR A 212 -9.96 30.68 6.04
C THR A 212 -9.33 31.70 5.09
N GLN A 213 -9.22 32.94 5.52
CA GLN A 213 -8.58 33.98 4.71
C GLN A 213 -7.13 33.59 4.37
N VAL A 214 -6.43 32.96 5.32
CA VAL A 214 -5.05 32.50 5.14
C VAL A 214 -4.96 31.32 4.15
N THR A 215 -5.94 30.42 4.13
CA THR A 215 -5.96 29.33 3.14
C THR A 215 -6.29 29.79 1.73
N LYS A 216 -6.97 30.95 1.59
CA LYS A 216 -7.31 31.52 0.27
C LYS A 216 -6.22 32.42 -0.30
N SER A 217 -5.64 33.30 0.51
CA SER A 217 -4.73 34.38 0.06
C SER A 217 -3.31 34.26 0.56
N GLY A 218 -3.00 33.22 1.37
CA GLY A 218 -1.69 33.11 2.01
C GLY A 218 -1.56 33.94 3.27
N ALA A 219 -0.35 34.13 3.75
CA ALA A 219 -0.03 34.89 4.95
C ALA A 219 1.15 35.83 4.72
N HIS A 220 1.02 37.03 5.23
CA HIS A 220 2.08 38.03 5.27
C HIS A 220 2.62 38.12 6.70
N ILE A 221 3.93 37.97 6.88
CA ILE A 221 4.62 38.11 8.17
C ILE A 221 5.59 39.25 8.07
N MET A 222 5.32 40.32 8.82
CA MET A 222 6.23 41.45 8.92
C MET A 222 7.55 41.06 9.58
N LYS A 223 8.60 41.77 9.26
CA LYS A 223 9.94 41.62 9.86
C LYS A 223 9.86 41.64 11.38
N GLN A 224 10.13 40.46 11.97
CA GLN A 224 10.11 40.25 13.42
C GLN A 224 10.93 39.02 13.80
N VAL A 225 11.11 38.78 15.10
CA VAL A 225 11.68 37.53 15.61
C VAL A 225 10.60 36.48 15.62
N ILE A 226 10.84 35.35 14.96
CA ILE A 226 9.91 34.22 14.86
C ILE A 226 10.48 32.97 15.51
N GLU A 227 9.61 32.13 16.05
CA GLU A 227 9.97 30.79 16.52
C GLU A 227 10.03 29.85 15.31
N CYS A 228 11.21 29.33 15.01
CA CYS A 228 11.41 28.27 14.04
C CYS A 228 11.54 26.92 14.75
N ARG A 229 10.94 25.87 14.21
CA ARG A 229 11.10 24.50 14.73
C ARG A 229 11.73 23.61 13.68
N ASN A 230 12.68 22.82 14.09
CA ASN A 230 13.18 21.75 13.24
C ASN A 230 12.08 20.71 13.02
N ARG A 231 11.86 20.29 11.78
CA ARG A 231 10.78 19.36 11.43
C ARG A 231 10.97 17.96 12.06
N LEU A 232 12.20 17.49 12.15
CA LEU A 232 12.54 16.17 12.68
C LEU A 232 12.77 16.18 14.20
N SER A 233 13.72 17.01 14.67
CA SER A 233 14.09 17.03 16.10
C SER A 233 13.10 17.80 16.98
N ARG A 234 12.17 18.57 16.37
CA ARG A 234 11.24 19.46 17.09
C ARG A 234 11.92 20.56 17.92
N GLU A 235 13.25 20.71 17.83
CA GLU A 235 13.99 21.76 18.50
C GLU A 235 13.53 23.14 18.06
N LYS A 236 13.36 24.03 19.02
CA LYS A 236 12.96 25.42 18.82
C LYS A 236 14.17 26.31 18.67
N ARG A 237 14.17 27.20 17.70
CA ARG A 237 15.16 28.24 17.50
C ARG A 237 14.45 29.55 17.19
N TRP A 238 14.96 30.65 17.76
CA TRP A 238 14.50 31.97 17.42
C TRP A 238 15.32 32.50 16.25
N LYS A 239 14.63 32.98 15.22
CA LYS A 239 15.25 33.59 14.05
C LYS A 239 14.66 34.97 13.83
N GLN A 240 15.51 35.95 13.66
CA GLN A 240 15.10 37.29 13.21
C GLN A 240 14.91 37.22 11.70
N LEU A 241 13.77 37.72 11.23
CA LEU A 241 13.55 37.95 9.81
C LEU A 241 14.19 39.29 9.42
N ASP A 242 14.97 39.29 8.36
CA ASP A 242 15.63 40.49 7.86
C ASP A 242 14.70 41.33 7.00
N GLU A 243 13.68 40.69 6.40
CA GLU A 243 12.66 41.32 5.54
C GLU A 243 11.27 40.73 5.86
N ASP A 244 10.22 41.36 5.36
CA ASP A 244 8.87 40.84 5.39
C ASP A 244 8.79 39.57 4.50
N VAL A 245 8.05 38.55 4.93
CA VAL A 245 7.94 37.29 4.22
C VAL A 245 6.48 36.99 3.87
N ASP A 246 6.22 36.75 2.59
CA ASP A 246 4.94 36.35 2.07
C ASP A 246 4.93 34.83 1.87
N TYR A 247 3.91 34.16 2.40
CA TYR A 247 3.68 32.73 2.23
C TYR A 247 2.46 32.49 1.37
N GLN A 248 2.63 31.62 0.37
CA GLN A 248 1.53 31.15 -0.47
C GLN A 248 0.65 30.15 0.30
N PRO A 249 -0.63 30.00 -0.06
CA PRO A 249 -1.52 29.00 0.57
C PRO A 249 -0.95 27.58 0.59
N THR A 250 -0.21 27.19 -0.44
CA THR A 250 0.42 25.87 -0.58
C THR A 250 1.58 25.60 0.38
N GLN A 251 2.10 26.64 1.03
CA GLN A 251 3.19 26.55 2.01
C GLN A 251 2.67 26.40 3.44
N LEU A 252 1.37 26.60 3.67
CA LEU A 252 0.74 26.36 4.96
C LEU A 252 0.87 24.89 5.36
N ASP A 253 1.13 24.66 6.65
CA ASP A 253 1.38 23.35 7.27
C ASP A 253 2.61 22.59 6.72
N ARG A 254 3.33 23.20 5.77
CA ARG A 254 4.62 22.70 5.27
C ARG A 254 5.78 23.54 5.79
N ASP A 255 5.80 24.81 5.40
CA ASP A 255 6.88 25.73 5.71
C ASP A 255 6.52 26.64 6.88
N ILE A 256 5.24 26.94 7.04
CA ILE A 256 4.70 27.77 8.11
C ILE A 256 3.50 27.10 8.77
N VAL A 257 3.49 27.14 10.11
CA VAL A 257 2.36 26.67 10.93
C VAL A 257 1.74 27.88 11.63
N ASN A 258 0.46 28.12 11.38
CA ASN A 258 -0.30 29.19 12.05
C ASN A 258 -1.20 28.60 13.16
N PRO A 259 -0.78 28.70 14.46
CA PRO A 259 -1.56 28.15 15.57
C PRO A 259 -2.95 28.77 15.72
N SER A 260 -3.12 30.03 15.32
CA SER A 260 -4.43 30.70 15.38
C SER A 260 -5.39 30.14 14.33
N GLN A 261 -4.89 29.85 13.13
CA GLN A 261 -5.68 29.20 12.09
C GLN A 261 -6.09 27.78 12.52
N ILE A 262 -5.16 26.98 12.99
CA ILE A 262 -5.44 25.62 13.47
C ILE A 262 -6.51 25.66 14.57
N ARG A 263 -6.38 26.57 15.52
CA ARG A 263 -7.37 26.74 16.60
C ARG A 263 -8.75 27.13 16.04
N MET A 264 -8.79 28.02 15.05
CA MET A 264 -10.03 28.40 14.39
C MET A 264 -10.68 27.22 13.65
N VAL A 265 -9.91 26.44 12.90
CA VAL A 265 -10.41 25.24 12.19
C VAL A 265 -11.00 24.25 13.19
N ILE A 266 -10.29 23.96 14.30
CA ILE A 266 -10.77 23.04 15.34
C ILE A 266 -12.06 23.58 15.99
N ARG A 267 -12.14 24.87 16.26
CA ARG A 267 -13.36 25.49 16.84
C ARG A 267 -14.52 25.39 15.86
N THR A 268 -14.32 25.75 14.59
CA THR A 268 -15.36 25.67 13.56
C THR A 268 -15.86 24.25 13.40
N PHE A 269 -14.96 23.27 13.38
CA PHE A 269 -15.35 21.86 13.37
C PHE A 269 -16.21 21.49 14.58
N ARG A 270 -15.74 21.79 15.79
CA ARG A 270 -16.47 21.50 17.04
C ARG A 270 -17.86 22.15 17.05
N ASP A 271 -17.95 23.43 16.69
CA ASP A 271 -19.17 24.20 16.78
C ASP A 271 -20.23 23.76 15.73
N ASN A 272 -19.78 23.14 14.64
CA ASN A 272 -20.66 22.59 13.60
C ASN A 272 -20.86 21.06 13.70
N LEU A 273 -20.23 20.38 14.67
CA LEU A 273 -20.21 18.92 14.76
C LEU A 273 -21.63 18.34 14.87
N PHE A 274 -22.48 18.90 15.74
CA PHE A 274 -23.83 18.40 15.98
C PHE A 274 -24.94 19.28 15.38
N THR A 275 -24.59 20.23 14.53
CA THR A 275 -25.57 21.11 13.89
C THR A 275 -25.58 20.97 12.38
N THR A 276 -24.42 20.75 11.78
CA THR A 276 -24.24 20.72 10.33
C THR A 276 -23.64 19.38 9.87
N LEU A 277 -22.68 18.85 10.62
CA LEU A 277 -21.97 17.61 10.22
C LEU A 277 -22.77 16.36 10.62
N PHE A 278 -23.32 16.34 11.83
CA PHE A 278 -24.13 15.24 12.37
C PHE A 278 -25.36 15.80 13.08
N PRO A 279 -26.33 16.35 12.30
CA PRO A 279 -27.54 16.96 12.85
C PRO A 279 -28.48 15.95 13.54
#